data_308f4533bbed1fbbda5dd8d946afb83e
#
_entry.id   308f4533bbed1fbbda5dd8d946afb83e
#
_cell.length_a   1.000
_cell.length_b   1.000
_cell.length_c   1.000
_cell.angle_alpha   90.00
_cell.angle_beta   90.00
_cell.angle_gamma   90.00
#
_symmetry.space_group_name_H-M   'P 1'
#
loop_
_entity.id
_entity.type
_entity.pdbx_description
1 polymer ?
#
loop_
_entity_poly.entity_id
_entity_poly.type
_entity_poly.pdbx_seq_one_letter_code
_entity_poly.pdbx_strand_id
1 'polypeptide(L)'
;MLFGPCAQDAAASFLPATNSLCAGGVGFVTAMMATLAANVRTAPAKTLGRVIPEVDRLDVRMVTDNVVIQFVQTETRNGLTIERFTRGNLAPDRPPRSALNGEWGLAMYAESRRGDEIRHVLIDFGYTPEVLLNNMAILEVDPACFDALVLSHGHYDHFGGMVGFLEANKGKLKPKLPLYVGGEDCFCIRRTPAGQFGALDRKAILDADLSLMMASEPALIANHAFTTGRIGQTSFEQPLQPSTEIIGIFDGFGCFPEKMPAAKNTGDYIPDDFEHEIGTTFLVKDRGLVVLTSCSHRGVINTVRQAIAASGIDKVHAVIGGFHIVPPLGDDYIGKTIAEFREIDPDYLITGHCTGDRFYDLARKALGDKVIHSAVGTRFVFEEL
;
A
#
# COMPACT_ATOMS: atom_id res chain seq x y z
N MET A 1 39.82 -30.21 -24.42
CA MET A 1 39.49 -31.62 -24.72
C MET A 1 38.11 -31.84 -24.20
N LEU A 2 37.31 -31.90 -25.07
CA LEU A 2 36.36 -32.76 -25.77
C LEU A 2 34.91 -32.52 -25.31
N PHE A 3 34.21 -31.96 -26.24
CA PHE A 3 32.73 -31.88 -26.31
C PHE A 3 32.13 -33.26 -26.63
N GLY A 4 30.92 -33.50 -26.18
CA GLY A 4 30.06 -34.53 -26.76
C GLY A 4 28.59 -34.21 -26.48
N PRO A 5 27.71 -34.21 -27.48
CA PRO A 5 26.36 -33.70 -27.43
C PRO A 5 25.31 -34.79 -27.16
N CYS A 6 24.15 -34.41 -26.71
CA CYS A 6 22.91 -35.15 -26.95
C CYS A 6 21.74 -34.19 -27.08
N ALA A 7 21.36 -33.99 -28.33
CA ALA A 7 20.03 -33.60 -28.73
C ALA A 7 19.21 -34.86 -28.97
N GLN A 8 17.92 -34.84 -28.64
CA GLN A 8 16.89 -35.53 -29.44
C GLN A 8 15.50 -34.96 -29.13
N ASP A 9 14.88 -34.61 -30.23
CA ASP A 9 13.54 -34.09 -30.43
C ASP A 9 12.44 -35.04 -29.92
N ALA A 10 11.34 -34.43 -29.41
CA ALA A 10 10.04 -35.07 -29.47
C ALA A 10 8.99 -34.01 -29.88
N ALA A 11 8.67 -34.04 -31.15
CA ALA A 11 7.57 -33.33 -31.75
C ALA A 11 6.24 -33.96 -31.28
N ALA A 12 5.38 -33.17 -30.62
CA ALA A 12 3.98 -33.53 -30.38
C ALA A 12 3.09 -32.71 -31.32
N SER A 13 2.39 -33.43 -32.17
CA SER A 13 1.44 -32.96 -33.18
C SER A 13 0.20 -32.30 -32.53
N PHE A 14 -0.10 -31.09 -32.95
CA PHE A 14 -1.39 -30.44 -32.70
C PHE A 14 -2.41 -30.85 -33.77
N LEU A 15 -3.57 -31.34 -33.32
CA LEU A 15 -4.78 -31.44 -34.13
C LEU A 15 -5.73 -30.29 -33.72
N PRO A 16 -6.42 -29.65 -34.64
CA PRO A 16 -7.31 -28.52 -34.31
C PRO A 16 -8.67 -29.03 -33.86
N ALA A 17 -9.13 -28.49 -32.73
CA ALA A 17 -10.51 -28.68 -32.26
C ALA A 17 -11.43 -27.61 -32.88
N THR A 18 -12.49 -28.08 -33.48
CA THR A 18 -13.54 -27.33 -34.19
C THR A 18 -14.35 -26.45 -33.25
N ASN A 19 -14.57 -25.21 -33.66
CA ASN A 19 -15.50 -24.25 -33.08
C ASN A 19 -16.94 -24.77 -33.08
N SER A 20 -17.57 -24.78 -31.91
CA SER A 20 -19.02 -24.78 -31.79
C SER A 20 -19.43 -23.49 -31.06
N LEU A 21 -20.02 -22.56 -31.81
CA LEU A 21 -20.66 -21.36 -31.29
C LEU A 21 -21.93 -21.73 -30.55
N CYS A 22 -21.98 -21.52 -29.23
CA CYS A 22 -23.22 -21.37 -28.50
C CYS A 22 -23.41 -19.88 -28.13
N ALA A 23 -24.21 -19.21 -28.91
CA ALA A 23 -24.76 -17.91 -28.58
C ALA A 23 -25.83 -18.07 -27.50
N GLY A 24 -25.63 -17.49 -26.31
CA GLY A 24 -26.62 -17.50 -25.26
C GLY A 24 -26.08 -17.30 -23.85
N GLY A 25 -25.37 -16.20 -23.57
CA GLY A 25 -24.88 -15.98 -22.21
C GLY A 25 -24.60 -14.54 -21.79
N VAL A 26 -24.87 -13.57 -22.66
CA VAL A 26 -24.53 -12.16 -22.37
C VAL A 26 -25.60 -11.39 -21.61
N GLY A 27 -26.84 -11.95 -21.51
CA GLY A 27 -27.97 -11.27 -20.87
C GLY A 27 -28.07 -11.41 -19.36
N PHE A 28 -27.44 -12.41 -18.75
CA PHE A 28 -27.65 -12.69 -17.31
C PHE A 28 -26.65 -11.98 -16.38
N VAL A 29 -25.45 -11.68 -16.85
CA VAL A 29 -24.42 -11.02 -16.02
C VAL A 29 -24.70 -9.53 -15.84
N THR A 30 -25.30 -8.87 -16.84
CA THR A 30 -25.62 -7.43 -16.79
C THR A 30 -26.78 -7.11 -15.85
N ALA A 31 -27.74 -8.06 -15.67
CA ALA A 31 -28.88 -7.86 -14.78
C ALA A 31 -28.50 -8.03 -13.30
N MET A 32 -27.50 -8.85 -12.99
CA MET A 32 -27.05 -9.09 -11.60
C MET A 32 -26.18 -7.95 -11.05
N MET A 33 -25.44 -7.26 -11.93
CA MET A 33 -24.64 -6.09 -11.54
C MET A 33 -25.49 -4.84 -11.28
N ALA A 34 -26.63 -4.70 -11.95
CA ALA A 34 -27.52 -3.55 -11.75
C ALA A 34 -28.32 -3.60 -10.43
N THR A 35 -28.49 -4.78 -9.82
CA THR A 35 -29.28 -4.94 -8.59
C THR A 35 -28.43 -4.78 -7.32
N LEU A 36 -27.10 -4.95 -7.38
CA LEU A 36 -26.19 -4.76 -6.25
C LEU A 36 -25.81 -3.28 -6.02
N ALA A 37 -25.95 -2.43 -7.03
CA ALA A 37 -25.63 -1.00 -6.91
C ALA A 37 -26.67 -0.15 -6.16
N ALA A 38 -27.85 -0.69 -5.84
CA ALA A 38 -28.99 0.11 -5.34
C ALA A 38 -29.11 0.21 -3.81
N ASN A 39 -28.22 -0.42 -3.01
CA ASN A 39 -28.37 -0.44 -1.54
C ASN A 39 -27.09 -0.19 -0.74
N VAL A 40 -26.05 0.41 -1.30
CA VAL A 40 -24.93 0.85 -0.48
C VAL A 40 -25.32 2.15 0.21
N ARG A 41 -25.91 2.06 1.38
CA ARG A 41 -25.99 3.16 2.33
C ARG A 41 -24.56 3.42 2.81
N THR A 42 -23.96 4.51 2.32
CA THR A 42 -22.71 5.04 2.86
C THR A 42 -22.92 5.33 4.34
N ALA A 43 -22.32 4.52 5.23
CA ALA A 43 -22.23 4.91 6.62
C ALA A 43 -21.44 6.24 6.68
N PRO A 44 -21.86 7.21 7.51
CA PRO A 44 -21.13 8.46 7.64
C PRO A 44 -19.69 8.16 8.04
N ALA A 45 -18.73 8.85 7.42
CA ALA A 45 -17.33 8.74 7.76
C ALA A 45 -17.14 9.06 9.25
N LYS A 46 -16.45 8.18 9.98
CA LYS A 46 -16.20 8.38 11.40
C LYS A 46 -15.01 9.30 11.59
N THR A 47 -15.14 10.24 12.53
CA THR A 47 -14.11 11.19 12.91
C THR A 47 -13.27 10.65 14.07
N LEU A 48 -12.00 11.08 14.16
CA LEU A 48 -11.13 10.75 15.30
C LEU A 48 -11.66 11.25 16.65
N GLY A 49 -12.56 12.23 16.65
CA GLY A 49 -13.10 12.83 17.87
C GLY A 49 -12.04 13.43 18.81
N ARG A 50 -10.84 13.67 18.33
CA ARG A 50 -9.68 14.21 19.04
C ARG A 50 -8.97 15.26 18.17
N VAL A 51 -8.18 16.12 18.82
CA VAL A 51 -7.28 17.03 18.10
C VAL A 51 -6.25 16.22 17.31
N ILE A 52 -6.13 16.53 16.04
CA ILE A 52 -5.13 15.90 15.18
C ILE A 52 -3.75 16.46 15.55
N PRO A 53 -2.76 15.60 15.85
CA PRO A 53 -1.42 16.09 16.12
C PRO A 53 -0.77 16.67 14.85
N GLU A 54 -0.27 17.89 14.97
CA GLU A 54 0.54 18.50 13.92
C GLU A 54 2.00 18.15 14.12
N VAL A 55 2.73 17.96 13.01
CA VAL A 55 4.18 17.76 12.99
C VAL A 55 4.85 18.91 12.25
N ASP A 56 6.00 19.37 12.75
CA ASP A 56 6.76 20.45 12.13
C ASP A 56 7.48 19.99 10.88
N ARG A 57 7.82 18.69 10.85
CA ARG A 57 8.50 18.02 9.72
C ARG A 57 8.07 16.57 9.60
N LEU A 58 7.95 16.14 8.36
CA LEU A 58 7.72 14.75 7.99
C LEU A 58 8.67 14.34 6.87
N ASP A 59 9.42 13.27 7.08
CA ASP A 59 10.26 12.62 6.09
C ASP A 59 9.64 11.27 5.74
N VAL A 60 9.30 11.06 4.47
CA VAL A 60 8.80 9.78 3.96
C VAL A 60 9.84 9.19 3.02
N ARG A 61 10.36 8.02 3.36
CA ARG A 61 11.34 7.30 2.55
C ARG A 61 10.72 6.05 1.95
N MET A 62 10.89 5.89 0.65
CA MET A 62 10.48 4.69 -0.08
C MET A 62 11.53 3.60 0.16
N VAL A 63 11.26 2.66 1.06
CA VAL A 63 12.18 1.56 1.38
C VAL A 63 12.11 0.47 0.31
N THR A 64 10.89 0.11 -0.09
CA THR A 64 10.62 -0.84 -1.17
C THR A 64 9.60 -0.25 -2.13
N ASP A 65 9.84 -0.37 -3.42
CA ASP A 65 8.97 0.02 -4.53
C ASP A 65 9.44 -0.77 -5.76
N ASN A 66 8.68 -0.75 -6.84
CA ASN A 66 9.03 -1.49 -8.07
C ASN A 66 10.01 -0.75 -8.99
N VAL A 67 10.35 0.50 -8.71
CA VAL A 67 11.22 1.33 -9.56
C VAL A 67 12.48 1.76 -8.80
N VAL A 68 13.64 1.60 -9.44
CA VAL A 68 14.94 2.15 -9.00
C VAL A 68 15.40 3.18 -10.01
N ILE A 69 15.58 4.42 -9.57
CA ILE A 69 16.05 5.54 -10.41
C ILE A 69 17.41 6.00 -9.91
N GLN A 70 18.38 6.13 -10.84
CA GLN A 70 19.71 6.66 -10.55
C GLN A 70 19.97 7.95 -11.32
N PHE A 71 20.98 8.72 -10.88
CA PHE A 71 21.45 9.95 -11.54
C PHE A 71 20.40 11.06 -11.63
N VAL A 72 19.44 11.09 -10.70
CA VAL A 72 18.46 12.17 -10.57
C VAL A 72 18.88 13.08 -9.42
N GLN A 73 18.83 14.39 -9.66
CA GLN A 73 19.23 15.38 -8.66
C GLN A 73 18.17 15.57 -7.59
N THR A 74 18.61 15.95 -6.40
CA THR A 74 17.74 16.49 -5.35
C THR A 74 17.11 17.77 -5.84
N GLU A 75 15.82 17.94 -5.60
CA GLU A 75 15.06 19.14 -5.94
C GLU A 75 14.20 19.60 -4.77
N THR A 76 14.03 20.92 -4.65
CA THR A 76 13.14 21.52 -3.65
C THR A 76 12.05 22.31 -4.36
N ARG A 77 10.82 22.09 -3.94
CA ARG A 77 9.61 22.75 -4.44
C ARG A 77 8.78 23.17 -3.24
N ASN A 78 7.98 24.17 -3.31
CA ASN A 78 7.01 24.66 -2.33
C ASN A 78 6.74 23.73 -1.12
N GLY A 79 7.67 23.68 -0.14
CA GLY A 79 7.55 22.88 1.08
C GLY A 79 7.80 21.37 0.92
N LEU A 80 8.27 20.94 -0.23
CA LEU A 80 8.68 19.57 -0.49
C LEU A 80 10.12 19.55 -1.01
N THR A 81 11.01 18.85 -0.30
CA THR A 81 12.31 18.47 -0.82
C THR A 81 12.31 16.99 -1.20
N ILE A 82 12.72 16.69 -2.44
CA ILE A 82 12.81 15.35 -2.99
C ILE A 82 14.28 14.96 -3.05
N GLU A 83 14.72 14.18 -2.09
CA GLU A 83 16.10 13.68 -2.03
C GLU A 83 16.15 12.32 -2.73
N ARG A 84 16.86 12.26 -3.85
CA ARG A 84 17.09 11.02 -4.58
C ARG A 84 18.33 10.32 -4.05
N PHE A 85 18.22 9.06 -3.73
CA PHE A 85 19.35 8.26 -3.29
C PHE A 85 20.25 7.98 -4.51
N THR A 86 21.41 8.62 -4.58
CA THR A 86 22.33 8.51 -5.72
C THR A 86 23.57 7.69 -5.40
N ARG A 87 23.77 7.30 -4.14
CA ARG A 87 24.96 6.59 -3.69
C ARG A 87 24.54 5.23 -3.13
N GLY A 88 25.06 4.15 -3.73
CA GLY A 88 25.11 2.87 -3.04
C GLY A 88 26.09 2.95 -1.85
N ASN A 89 26.37 1.84 -1.19
CA ASN A 89 27.39 1.74 -0.13
C ASN A 89 28.80 1.98 -0.70
N LEU A 90 29.00 3.17 -1.28
CA LEU A 90 30.30 3.59 -1.82
C LEU A 90 31.19 4.03 -0.67
N ALA A 91 32.23 3.25 -0.41
CA ALA A 91 33.34 3.65 0.45
C ALA A 91 34.52 4.04 -0.46
N PRO A 92 35.34 5.07 -0.08
CA PRO A 92 36.46 5.53 -0.90
C PRO A 92 37.51 4.45 -1.21
N ASP A 93 37.61 3.44 -0.38
CA ASP A 93 38.66 2.43 -0.35
C ASP A 93 38.21 1.04 -0.84
N ARG A 94 36.94 0.87 -1.17
CA ARG A 94 36.39 -0.46 -1.58
C ARG A 94 35.18 -0.31 -2.52
N PRO A 95 34.98 -1.27 -3.44
CA PRO A 95 33.79 -1.30 -4.28
C PRO A 95 32.54 -1.55 -3.46
N PRO A 96 31.37 -1.06 -3.90
CA PRO A 96 30.08 -1.38 -3.27
C PRO A 96 29.79 -2.87 -3.38
N ARG A 97 29.19 -3.45 -2.33
CA ARG A 97 28.82 -4.86 -2.30
C ARG A 97 27.31 -5.10 -2.36
N SER A 98 26.53 -4.04 -2.21
CA SER A 98 25.08 -4.07 -2.24
C SER A 98 24.55 -2.81 -2.94
N ALA A 99 23.38 -2.92 -3.53
CA ALA A 99 22.65 -1.82 -4.15
C ALA A 99 21.19 -1.84 -3.65
N LEU A 100 20.48 -0.72 -3.81
CA LEU A 100 19.05 -0.72 -3.63
C LEU A 100 18.39 -1.65 -4.66
N ASN A 101 17.45 -2.46 -4.21
CA ASN A 101 16.69 -3.36 -5.04
C ASN A 101 15.23 -2.91 -5.14
N GLY A 102 14.66 -2.95 -6.34
CA GLY A 102 13.22 -2.84 -6.55
C GLY A 102 12.58 -4.23 -6.60
N GLU A 103 11.32 -4.31 -6.18
CA GLU A 103 10.50 -5.50 -6.31
C GLU A 103 9.02 -5.10 -6.43
N TRP A 104 8.17 -6.03 -6.84
CA TRP A 104 6.73 -5.82 -6.78
C TRP A 104 6.25 -5.88 -5.33
N GLY A 105 6.43 -4.79 -4.62
CA GLY A 105 6.06 -4.66 -3.22
C GLY A 105 6.29 -3.23 -2.73
N LEU A 106 5.61 -2.84 -1.66
CA LEU A 106 5.72 -1.51 -1.09
C LEU A 106 6.12 -1.57 0.39
N ALA A 107 7.07 -0.73 0.76
CA ALA A 107 7.34 -0.39 2.15
C ALA A 107 7.81 1.06 2.24
N MET A 108 7.20 1.81 3.15
CA MET A 108 7.53 3.22 3.42
C MET A 108 7.98 3.39 4.86
N TYR A 109 9.01 4.18 5.06
CA TYR A 109 9.45 4.60 6.38
C TYR A 109 9.17 6.08 6.57
N ALA A 110 8.43 6.41 7.62
CA ALA A 110 8.12 7.78 7.99
C ALA A 110 8.82 8.17 9.29
N GLU A 111 9.61 9.23 9.24
CA GLU A 111 10.14 9.95 10.40
C GLU A 111 9.42 11.28 10.53
N SER A 112 8.84 11.55 11.69
CA SER A 112 8.11 12.79 11.95
C SER A 112 8.65 13.49 13.18
N ARG A 113 8.66 14.82 13.14
CA ARG A 113 9.19 15.66 14.23
C ARG A 113 8.16 16.70 14.67
N ARG A 114 8.04 16.86 15.99
CA ARG A 114 7.24 17.88 16.64
C ARG A 114 8.02 18.44 17.83
N GLY A 115 8.59 19.64 17.69
CA GLY A 115 9.61 20.16 18.60
C GLY A 115 10.79 19.20 18.67
N ASP A 116 11.13 18.77 19.88
CA ASP A 116 12.21 17.80 20.13
C ASP A 116 11.76 16.33 20.02
N GLU A 117 10.46 16.08 19.85
CA GLU A 117 9.91 14.73 19.78
C GLU A 117 10.01 14.19 18.35
N ILE A 118 10.64 13.01 18.20
CA ILE A 118 10.78 12.29 16.92
C ILE A 118 10.03 10.96 17.02
N ARG A 119 9.30 10.60 15.97
CA ARG A 119 8.62 9.31 15.85
C ARG A 119 8.94 8.64 14.53
N HIS A 120 9.02 7.31 14.58
CA HIS A 120 9.41 6.45 13.48
C HIS A 120 8.33 5.40 13.23
N VAL A 121 7.80 5.37 12.02
CA VAL A 121 6.72 4.45 11.62
C VAL A 121 7.15 3.72 10.35
N LEU A 122 7.06 2.38 10.36
CA LEU A 122 7.18 1.57 9.15
C LEU A 122 5.77 1.24 8.66
N ILE A 123 5.50 1.52 7.39
CA ILE A 123 4.24 1.23 6.70
C ILE A 123 4.52 0.20 5.63
N ASP A 124 3.90 -0.96 5.75
CA ASP A 124 4.09 -2.17 4.93
C ASP A 124 5.52 -2.76 4.97
N PHE A 125 5.67 -3.96 4.39
CA PHE A 125 6.87 -4.78 4.53
C PHE A 125 7.41 -5.30 3.20
N GLY A 126 6.87 -4.85 2.06
CA GLY A 126 7.28 -5.31 0.74
C GLY A 126 6.90 -6.76 0.44
N TYR A 127 7.48 -7.31 -0.62
CA TYR A 127 7.22 -8.66 -1.10
C TYR A 127 8.15 -9.69 -0.46
N THR A 128 9.45 -9.36 -0.35
CA THR A 128 10.46 -10.27 0.20
C THR A 128 11.24 -9.65 1.35
N PRO A 129 11.57 -10.42 2.41
CA PRO A 129 12.38 -9.91 3.51
C PRO A 129 13.80 -9.55 3.06
N GLU A 130 14.35 -10.21 2.05
CA GLU A 130 15.68 -9.95 1.51
C GLU A 130 15.81 -8.55 0.95
N VAL A 131 14.83 -8.11 0.15
CA VAL A 131 14.82 -6.76 -0.43
C VAL A 131 14.56 -5.72 0.66
N LEU A 132 13.58 -5.95 1.51
CA LEU A 132 13.26 -5.05 2.61
C LEU A 132 14.50 -4.80 3.51
N LEU A 133 15.12 -5.88 4.00
CA LEU A 133 16.27 -5.80 4.92
C LEU A 133 17.51 -5.22 4.24
N ASN A 134 17.79 -5.57 2.98
CA ASN A 134 18.88 -4.99 2.21
C ASN A 134 18.72 -3.48 2.06
N ASN A 135 17.52 -3.05 1.67
CA ASN A 135 17.24 -1.63 1.44
C ASN A 135 17.25 -0.84 2.76
N MET A 136 16.68 -1.38 3.84
CA MET A 136 16.75 -0.76 5.18
C MET A 136 18.20 -0.55 5.62
N ALA A 137 19.06 -1.56 5.43
CA ALA A 137 20.48 -1.47 5.80
C ALA A 137 21.23 -0.39 5.00
N ILE A 138 20.97 -0.28 3.69
CA ILE A 138 21.58 0.75 2.82
C ILE A 138 21.07 2.15 3.17
N LEU A 139 19.78 2.27 3.48
CA LEU A 139 19.11 3.52 3.80
C LEU A 139 19.26 3.94 5.27
N GLU A 140 19.97 3.14 6.07
CA GLU A 140 20.23 3.39 7.50
C GLU A 140 18.94 3.51 8.32
N VAL A 141 17.90 2.71 7.96
CA VAL A 141 16.66 2.61 8.73
C VAL A 141 16.86 1.59 9.85
N ASP A 142 16.91 2.07 11.09
CA ASP A 142 17.14 1.21 12.27
C ASP A 142 15.82 0.74 12.88
N PRO A 143 15.52 -0.58 12.84
CA PRO A 143 14.32 -1.14 13.45
C PRO A 143 14.15 -0.89 14.95
N ALA A 144 15.25 -0.67 15.68
CA ALA A 144 15.20 -0.37 17.12
C ALA A 144 14.52 0.99 17.42
N CYS A 145 14.47 1.89 16.43
CA CYS A 145 13.86 3.20 16.59
C CYS A 145 12.34 3.18 16.43
N PHE A 146 11.73 2.17 15.80
CA PHE A 146 10.31 2.18 15.48
C PHE A 146 9.41 2.40 16.70
N ASP A 147 8.42 3.27 16.53
CA ASP A 147 7.37 3.57 17.50
C ASP A 147 6.04 2.91 17.12
N ALA A 148 5.87 2.57 15.85
CA ALA A 148 4.74 1.82 15.34
C ALA A 148 5.06 1.12 14.01
N LEU A 149 4.34 0.05 13.75
CA LEU A 149 4.25 -0.64 12.47
C LEU A 149 2.81 -0.52 11.96
N VAL A 150 2.64 -0.39 10.66
CA VAL A 150 1.32 -0.35 10.01
C VAL A 150 1.32 -1.34 8.87
N LEU A 151 0.31 -2.19 8.77
CA LEU A 151 0.01 -2.95 7.57
C LEU A 151 -1.26 -2.37 6.94
N SER A 152 -1.14 -1.87 5.73
CA SER A 152 -2.21 -1.18 5.02
C SER A 152 -3.36 -2.11 4.64
N HIS A 153 -3.05 -3.31 4.15
CA HIS A 153 -4.01 -4.34 3.77
C HIS A 153 -3.36 -5.73 3.65
N GLY A 154 -4.17 -6.76 3.45
CA GLY A 154 -3.76 -8.16 3.52
C GLY A 154 -3.28 -8.76 2.19
N HIS A 155 -2.61 -8.01 1.30
CA HIS A 155 -1.97 -8.55 0.11
C HIS A 155 -0.49 -8.86 0.36
N TYR A 156 0.01 -9.91 -0.33
CA TYR A 156 1.33 -10.46 -0.09
C TYR A 156 2.46 -9.45 -0.35
N ASP A 157 2.32 -8.63 -1.36
CA ASP A 157 3.28 -7.58 -1.73
C ASP A 157 3.39 -6.43 -0.70
N HIS A 158 2.61 -6.51 0.40
CA HIS A 158 2.66 -5.61 1.54
C HIS A 158 3.06 -6.31 2.83
N PHE A 159 2.76 -7.62 2.99
CA PHE A 159 3.14 -8.36 4.21
C PHE A 159 4.21 -9.44 3.99
N GLY A 160 4.56 -9.77 2.75
CA GLY A 160 5.46 -10.90 2.44
C GLY A 160 6.81 -10.83 3.13
N GLY A 161 7.37 -9.64 3.27
CA GLY A 161 8.62 -9.40 4.00
C GLY A 161 8.50 -9.44 5.53
N MET A 162 7.27 -9.43 6.11
CA MET A 162 7.06 -9.22 7.55
C MET A 162 7.70 -10.31 8.41
N VAL A 163 7.48 -11.58 8.11
CA VAL A 163 7.99 -12.68 8.96
C VAL A 163 9.51 -12.65 9.03
N GLY A 164 10.18 -12.58 7.88
CA GLY A 164 11.64 -12.47 7.84
C GLY A 164 12.19 -11.19 8.48
N PHE A 165 11.45 -10.07 8.37
CA PHE A 165 11.78 -8.84 9.09
C PHE A 165 11.71 -9.03 10.62
N LEU A 166 10.66 -9.67 11.14
CA LEU A 166 10.49 -9.94 12.56
C LEU A 166 11.58 -10.89 13.08
N GLU A 167 11.92 -11.94 12.34
CA GLU A 167 12.97 -12.89 12.67
C GLU A 167 14.36 -12.23 12.72
N ALA A 168 14.71 -11.44 11.69
CA ALA A 168 15.99 -10.74 11.60
C ALA A 168 16.19 -9.68 12.68
N ASN A 169 15.10 -9.14 13.22
CA ASN A 169 15.12 -8.09 14.24
C ASN A 169 14.64 -8.55 15.62
N LYS A 170 14.64 -9.86 15.85
CA LYS A 170 14.30 -10.45 17.15
C LYS A 170 15.19 -9.87 18.26
N GLY A 171 14.54 -9.30 19.29
CA GLY A 171 15.21 -8.65 20.42
C GLY A 171 15.76 -7.24 20.16
N LYS A 172 15.58 -6.69 18.94
CA LYS A 172 15.89 -5.29 18.62
C LYS A 172 14.66 -4.40 18.68
N LEU A 173 13.49 -4.93 18.29
CA LEU A 173 12.24 -4.19 18.33
C LEU A 173 11.84 -3.83 19.77
N LYS A 174 11.22 -2.67 19.95
CA LYS A 174 10.68 -2.26 21.25
C LYS A 174 9.65 -3.28 21.75
N PRO A 175 9.66 -3.64 23.04
CA PRO A 175 8.62 -4.51 23.61
C PRO A 175 7.23 -3.93 23.38
N LYS A 176 6.27 -4.80 23.02
CA LYS A 176 4.88 -4.39 22.75
C LYS A 176 4.74 -3.30 21.67
N LEU A 177 5.69 -3.27 20.72
CA LEU A 177 5.61 -2.37 19.58
C LEU A 177 4.24 -2.53 18.89
N PRO A 178 3.44 -1.45 18.74
CA PRO A 178 2.12 -1.56 18.13
C PRO A 178 2.23 -1.86 16.62
N LEU A 179 1.45 -2.85 16.17
CA LEU A 179 1.19 -3.16 14.76
C LEU A 179 -0.28 -2.84 14.47
N TYR A 180 -0.52 -1.83 13.64
CA TYR A 180 -1.87 -1.45 13.20
C TYR A 180 -2.26 -2.21 11.95
N VAL A 181 -3.47 -2.78 11.95
CA VAL A 181 -4.14 -3.41 10.80
C VAL A 181 -5.58 -2.97 10.73
N GLY A 182 -6.20 -2.91 9.55
CA GLY A 182 -7.52 -2.33 9.37
C GLY A 182 -8.70 -3.15 9.91
N GLY A 183 -8.49 -4.45 10.17
CA GLY A 183 -9.54 -5.31 10.70
C GLY A 183 -9.16 -6.78 10.69
N GLU A 184 -10.09 -7.62 11.13
CA GLU A 184 -9.89 -9.08 11.19
C GLU A 184 -9.70 -9.68 9.79
N ASP A 185 -10.40 -9.17 8.79
CA ASP A 185 -10.33 -9.62 7.40
C ASP A 185 -8.94 -9.42 6.76
N CYS A 186 -8.09 -8.57 7.32
CA CYS A 186 -6.66 -8.47 6.95
C CYS A 186 -5.93 -9.83 7.06
N PHE A 187 -6.40 -10.72 7.92
CA PHE A 187 -5.83 -12.05 8.15
C PHE A 187 -6.46 -13.15 7.29
N CYS A 188 -7.53 -12.89 6.55
CA CYS A 188 -8.18 -13.93 5.75
C CYS A 188 -7.23 -14.44 4.66
N ILE A 189 -7.36 -15.74 4.33
CA ILE A 189 -6.57 -16.34 3.26
C ILE A 189 -7.09 -15.82 1.92
N ARG A 190 -6.18 -15.39 1.06
CA ARG A 190 -6.47 -14.79 -0.24
C ARG A 190 -5.88 -15.57 -1.39
N ARG A 191 -6.56 -15.48 -2.54
CA ARG A 191 -6.08 -16.03 -3.82
C ARG A 191 -6.47 -15.12 -4.99
N THR A 192 -5.68 -15.21 -6.06
CA THR A 192 -6.03 -14.73 -7.39
C THR A 192 -6.31 -15.91 -8.32
N PRO A 193 -6.75 -15.70 -9.56
CA PRO A 193 -6.81 -16.78 -10.54
C PRO A 193 -5.46 -17.48 -10.79
N ALA A 194 -4.34 -16.80 -10.54
CA ALA A 194 -3.00 -17.37 -10.68
C ALA A 194 -2.58 -18.29 -9.51
N GLY A 195 -3.25 -18.19 -8.35
CA GLY A 195 -2.93 -19.02 -7.19
C GLY A 195 -3.23 -18.34 -5.86
N GLN A 196 -3.04 -19.12 -4.79
CA GLN A 196 -3.15 -18.63 -3.42
C GLN A 196 -1.87 -17.89 -3.02
N PHE A 197 -1.99 -16.76 -2.36
CA PHE A 197 -0.85 -16.01 -1.82
C PHE A 197 -0.84 -15.89 -0.29
N GLY A 198 -1.66 -16.71 0.38
CA GLY A 198 -1.58 -16.92 1.82
C GLY A 198 -2.33 -15.89 2.66
N ALA A 199 -1.86 -15.76 3.87
CA ALA A 199 -2.40 -14.87 4.89
C ALA A 199 -1.31 -14.39 5.82
N LEU A 200 -1.57 -13.30 6.53
CA LEU A 200 -0.71 -12.76 7.56
C LEU A 200 -0.53 -13.74 8.73
N ASP A 201 0.71 -13.97 9.15
CA ASP A 201 1.06 -14.91 10.21
C ASP A 201 0.86 -14.31 11.61
N ARG A 202 -0.27 -14.65 12.26
CA ARG A 202 -0.54 -14.23 13.65
C ARG A 202 0.47 -14.75 14.64
N LYS A 203 0.98 -15.98 14.41
CA LYS A 203 1.93 -16.58 15.33
C LYS A 203 3.25 -15.80 15.30
N ALA A 204 3.75 -15.44 14.14
CA ALA A 204 4.94 -14.60 14.01
C ALA A 204 4.78 -13.25 14.72
N ILE A 205 3.61 -12.61 14.60
CA ILE A 205 3.28 -11.36 15.29
C ILE A 205 3.34 -11.52 16.80
N LEU A 206 2.75 -12.59 17.34
CA LEU A 206 2.73 -12.88 18.78
C LEU A 206 4.14 -13.25 19.31
N ASP A 207 4.87 -14.09 18.56
CA ASP A 207 6.24 -14.51 18.92
C ASP A 207 7.25 -13.34 18.93
N ALA A 208 6.97 -12.29 18.15
CA ALA A 208 7.73 -11.04 18.12
C ALA A 208 7.33 -10.04 19.21
N ASP A 209 6.40 -10.41 20.12
CA ASP A 209 5.89 -9.57 21.21
C ASP A 209 5.27 -8.26 20.74
N LEU A 210 4.66 -8.22 19.54
CA LEU A 210 3.96 -7.06 19.02
C LEU A 210 2.58 -6.89 19.68
N SER A 211 2.14 -5.63 19.82
CA SER A 211 0.77 -5.29 20.21
C SER A 211 -0.10 -5.09 18.98
N LEU A 212 -0.97 -6.07 18.67
CA LEU A 212 -1.86 -5.99 17.52
C LEU A 212 -2.99 -4.98 17.78
N MET A 213 -3.07 -3.94 16.95
CA MET A 213 -4.04 -2.84 17.03
C MET A 213 -5.01 -2.93 15.84
N MET A 214 -6.29 -3.30 16.11
CA MET A 214 -7.35 -3.32 15.10
C MET A 214 -7.86 -1.90 14.85
N ALA A 215 -7.51 -1.32 13.71
CA ALA A 215 -7.81 0.06 13.33
C ALA A 215 -8.92 0.15 12.27
N SER A 216 -10.03 -0.58 12.46
CA SER A 216 -11.24 -0.43 11.63
C SER A 216 -11.90 0.96 11.79
N GLU A 217 -11.61 1.64 12.88
CA GLU A 217 -11.92 3.04 13.13
C GLU A 217 -10.64 3.88 13.05
N PRO A 218 -10.72 5.19 12.76
CA PRO A 218 -9.58 6.07 12.81
C PRO A 218 -8.86 6.02 14.17
N ALA A 219 -7.55 5.82 14.17
CA ALA A 219 -6.74 5.68 15.38
C ALA A 219 -5.44 6.47 15.27
N LEU A 220 -4.99 7.06 16.39
CA LEU A 220 -3.70 7.73 16.44
C LEU A 220 -2.55 6.71 16.40
N ILE A 221 -1.51 7.04 15.64
CA ILE A 221 -0.27 6.28 15.51
C ILE A 221 0.85 7.11 16.15
N ALA A 222 1.48 6.58 17.18
CA ALA A 222 2.63 7.20 17.86
C ALA A 222 2.45 8.69 18.24
N ASN A 223 1.21 9.16 18.38
CA ASN A 223 0.82 10.57 18.64
C ASN A 223 1.28 11.60 17.57
N HIS A 224 1.73 11.16 16.40
CA HIS A 224 2.15 12.03 15.30
C HIS A 224 1.37 11.80 14.00
N ALA A 225 0.71 10.66 13.87
CA ALA A 225 -0.07 10.29 12.70
C ALA A 225 -1.41 9.67 13.11
N PHE A 226 -2.24 9.36 12.14
CA PHE A 226 -3.47 8.61 12.34
C PHE A 226 -3.76 7.67 11.15
N THR A 227 -4.52 6.60 11.43
CA THR A 227 -5.09 5.75 10.38
C THR A 227 -6.42 6.35 9.91
N THR A 228 -6.76 6.14 8.65
CA THR A 228 -8.08 6.52 8.12
C THR A 228 -9.21 5.73 8.77
N GLY A 229 -8.91 4.57 9.38
CA GLY A 229 -9.91 3.55 9.62
C GLY A 229 -10.42 2.97 8.30
N ARG A 230 -11.55 2.26 8.35
CA ARG A 230 -12.23 1.72 7.16
C ARG A 230 -12.51 2.83 6.15
N ILE A 231 -12.07 2.65 4.90
CA ILE A 231 -12.27 3.60 3.82
C ILE A 231 -13.69 3.44 3.27
N GLY A 232 -14.49 4.50 3.37
CA GLY A 232 -15.84 4.56 2.82
C GLY A 232 -15.83 4.72 1.30
N GLN A 233 -16.93 4.34 0.64
CA GLN A 233 -17.12 4.57 -0.80
C GLN A 233 -17.90 5.88 -1.01
N THR A 234 -17.19 6.97 -1.18
CA THR A 234 -17.75 8.33 -1.28
C THR A 234 -17.50 8.98 -2.64
N SER A 235 -16.79 8.30 -3.53
CA SER A 235 -16.54 8.70 -4.92
C SER A 235 -17.13 7.68 -5.90
N PHE A 236 -16.85 7.88 -7.19
CA PHE A 236 -17.24 6.93 -8.25
C PHE A 236 -16.40 5.62 -8.20
N GLU A 237 -15.31 5.61 -7.46
CA GLU A 237 -14.40 4.47 -7.39
C GLU A 237 -15.05 3.30 -6.65
N GLN A 238 -14.81 2.10 -7.16
CA GLN A 238 -15.25 0.85 -6.57
C GLN A 238 -14.04 -0.07 -6.38
N PRO A 239 -14.04 -0.96 -5.38
CA PRO A 239 -12.96 -1.91 -5.23
C PRO A 239 -12.77 -2.72 -6.50
N LEU A 240 -11.56 -2.68 -7.07
CA LEU A 240 -11.15 -3.65 -8.07
C LEU A 240 -10.88 -4.96 -7.34
N GLN A 241 -11.45 -6.03 -7.85
CA GLN A 241 -11.42 -7.34 -7.20
C GLN A 241 -10.45 -8.29 -7.93
N PRO A 242 -9.12 -8.09 -7.82
CA PRO A 242 -8.16 -9.03 -8.38
C PRO A 242 -8.09 -10.32 -7.55
N SER A 243 -8.54 -10.27 -6.29
CA SER A 243 -8.46 -11.34 -5.31
C SER A 243 -9.83 -11.75 -4.75
N THR A 244 -9.85 -12.96 -4.24
CA THR A 244 -10.94 -13.51 -3.41
C THR A 244 -10.39 -13.93 -2.06
N GLU A 245 -11.21 -13.88 -1.03
CA GLU A 245 -10.88 -14.29 0.33
C GLU A 245 -11.77 -15.41 0.83
N ILE A 246 -11.27 -16.20 1.79
CA ILE A 246 -12.06 -17.20 2.51
C ILE A 246 -12.00 -16.92 4.00
N ILE A 247 -13.19 -16.98 4.63
CA ILE A 247 -13.34 -16.79 6.08
C ILE A 247 -13.13 -18.14 6.78
N GLY A 248 -12.19 -18.16 7.69
CA GLY A 248 -11.88 -19.36 8.48
C GLY A 248 -10.41 -19.44 8.87
N ILE A 249 -10.11 -20.44 9.72
CA ILE A 249 -8.74 -20.80 10.09
C ILE A 249 -8.40 -22.14 9.42
N PHE A 250 -7.32 -22.14 8.63
CA PHE A 250 -6.83 -23.30 7.90
C PHE A 250 -5.34 -23.47 8.19
N ASP A 251 -4.95 -24.61 8.75
CA ASP A 251 -3.56 -24.89 9.12
C ASP A 251 -2.87 -23.79 9.98
N GLY A 252 -3.67 -23.13 10.84
CA GLY A 252 -3.19 -22.06 11.72
C GLY A 252 -3.20 -20.65 11.12
N PHE A 253 -3.53 -20.52 9.83
CA PHE A 253 -3.65 -19.24 9.13
C PHE A 253 -5.11 -18.87 8.87
N GLY A 254 -5.37 -17.57 8.75
CA GLY A 254 -6.69 -17.06 8.38
C GLY A 254 -7.28 -16.11 9.41
N CYS A 255 -8.56 -15.78 9.19
CA CYS A 255 -9.34 -14.87 10.03
C CYS A 255 -10.38 -15.63 10.86
N PHE A 256 -10.68 -15.13 12.06
CA PHE A 256 -11.64 -15.73 12.98
C PHE A 256 -13.08 -15.45 12.51
N PRO A 257 -13.87 -16.51 12.18
CA PRO A 257 -15.24 -16.32 11.66
C PRO A 257 -16.16 -15.52 12.60
N GLU A 258 -15.99 -15.68 13.90
CA GLU A 258 -16.79 -14.98 14.91
C GLU A 258 -16.52 -13.47 15.00
N LYS A 259 -15.41 -13.00 14.39
CA LYS A 259 -15.06 -11.59 14.29
C LYS A 259 -15.42 -10.98 12.94
N MET A 260 -15.90 -11.79 12.01
CA MET A 260 -16.29 -11.38 10.68
C MET A 260 -17.80 -11.17 10.58
N PRO A 261 -18.27 -10.29 9.66
CA PRO A 261 -19.69 -10.20 9.37
C PRO A 261 -20.27 -11.55 8.95
N ALA A 262 -21.38 -11.96 9.55
CA ALA A 262 -21.99 -13.26 9.27
C ALA A 262 -22.29 -13.49 7.77
N ALA A 263 -22.60 -12.43 7.03
CA ALA A 263 -22.85 -12.48 5.59
C ALA A 263 -21.62 -12.87 4.76
N LYS A 264 -20.40 -12.66 5.28
CA LYS A 264 -19.14 -13.07 4.62
C LYS A 264 -18.78 -14.53 4.88
N ASN A 265 -19.32 -15.15 5.93
CA ASN A 265 -18.98 -16.51 6.34
C ASN A 265 -19.80 -17.55 5.56
N THR A 266 -19.50 -17.70 4.28
CA THR A 266 -20.22 -18.60 3.36
C THR A 266 -19.63 -20.00 3.28
N GLY A 267 -18.41 -20.22 3.80
CA GLY A 267 -17.62 -21.43 3.63
C GLY A 267 -16.89 -21.54 2.29
N ASP A 268 -17.11 -20.59 1.37
CA ASP A 268 -16.49 -20.52 0.05
C ASP A 268 -15.64 -19.26 -0.09
N TYR A 269 -14.81 -19.21 -1.14
CA TYR A 269 -14.12 -17.99 -1.52
C TYR A 269 -15.09 -16.94 -2.05
N ILE A 270 -15.06 -15.78 -1.46
CA ILE A 270 -15.88 -14.61 -1.84
C ILE A 270 -14.97 -13.51 -2.42
N PRO A 271 -15.51 -12.57 -3.22
CA PRO A 271 -14.75 -11.40 -3.66
C PRO A 271 -14.23 -10.62 -2.47
N ASP A 272 -12.95 -10.22 -2.53
CA ASP A 272 -12.35 -9.35 -1.51
C ASP A 272 -12.88 -7.92 -1.66
N ASP A 273 -13.51 -7.38 -0.65
CA ASP A 273 -14.07 -6.04 -0.65
C ASP A 273 -13.14 -4.99 -0.03
N PHE A 274 -11.98 -5.43 0.43
CA PHE A 274 -10.93 -4.59 1.02
C PHE A 274 -11.41 -3.70 2.19
N GLU A 275 -12.43 -4.13 2.94
CA GLU A 275 -12.89 -3.34 4.10
C GLU A 275 -11.82 -3.13 5.17
N HIS A 276 -10.78 -3.96 5.16
CA HIS A 276 -9.60 -3.86 6.01
C HIS A 276 -8.52 -2.92 5.50
N GLU A 277 -8.67 -2.32 4.31
CA GLU A 277 -7.68 -1.37 3.79
C GLU A 277 -7.73 -0.07 4.58
N ILE A 278 -6.54 0.42 5.00
CA ILE A 278 -6.36 1.68 5.72
C ILE A 278 -5.24 2.51 5.10
N GLY A 279 -5.41 3.83 5.12
CA GLY A 279 -4.33 4.80 4.86
C GLY A 279 -3.69 5.29 6.15
N THR A 280 -2.46 5.76 6.07
CA THR A 280 -1.75 6.45 7.15
C THR A 280 -1.62 7.93 6.81
N THR A 281 -1.95 8.82 7.73
CA THR A 281 -2.00 10.26 7.46
C THR A 281 -1.26 11.04 8.53
N PHE A 282 -0.50 12.04 8.08
CA PHE A 282 0.15 13.04 8.93
C PHE A 282 -0.46 14.42 8.64
N LEU A 283 -0.52 15.27 9.63
CA LEU A 283 -0.81 16.70 9.46
C LEU A 283 0.49 17.49 9.62
N VAL A 284 1.00 18.02 8.52
CA VAL A 284 2.18 18.89 8.53
C VAL A 284 1.71 20.32 8.77
N LYS A 285 2.28 20.96 9.79
CA LYS A 285 1.93 22.31 10.23
C LYS A 285 2.01 23.29 9.06
N ASP A 286 1.00 24.15 8.95
CA ASP A 286 0.82 25.16 7.89
C ASP A 286 0.74 24.62 6.45
N ARG A 287 0.86 23.28 6.24
CA ARG A 287 0.81 22.63 4.92
C ARG A 287 -0.50 21.86 4.68
N GLY A 288 -0.95 21.10 5.68
CA GLY A 288 -2.11 20.22 5.56
C GLY A 288 -1.77 18.73 5.61
N LEU A 289 -2.70 17.91 5.16
CA LEU A 289 -2.58 16.45 5.23
C LEU A 289 -1.56 15.90 4.23
N VAL A 290 -0.71 15.00 4.69
CA VAL A 290 0.09 14.09 3.85
C VAL A 290 -0.49 12.70 4.02
N VAL A 291 -1.16 12.21 2.98
CA VAL A 291 -1.88 10.92 2.97
C VAL A 291 -1.01 9.86 2.32
N LEU A 292 -0.60 8.87 3.10
CA LEU A 292 0.14 7.70 2.62
C LEU A 292 -0.86 6.59 2.31
N THR A 293 -0.98 6.27 1.03
CA THR A 293 -1.75 5.14 0.53
C THR A 293 -0.80 3.99 0.23
N SER A 294 -1.30 2.77 0.14
CA SER A 294 -0.44 1.67 -0.29
C SER A 294 -0.84 1.15 -1.66
N CYS A 295 -2.06 0.59 -1.78
CA CYS A 295 -2.62 0.22 -3.08
C CYS A 295 -3.84 1.05 -3.46
N SER A 296 -4.63 1.49 -2.50
CA SER A 296 -5.91 2.17 -2.76
C SER A 296 -6.92 1.29 -3.49
N HIS A 297 -7.07 0.03 -3.08
CA HIS A 297 -8.07 -0.89 -3.65
C HIS A 297 -9.48 -0.37 -3.51
N ARG A 298 -9.78 0.36 -2.43
CA ARG A 298 -11.07 1.03 -2.23
C ARG A 298 -11.17 2.39 -2.93
N GLY A 299 -10.16 2.75 -3.72
CA GLY A 299 -10.06 4.01 -4.46
C GLY A 299 -9.21 5.06 -3.74
N VAL A 300 -8.32 5.70 -4.49
CA VAL A 300 -7.44 6.75 -3.94
C VAL A 300 -8.22 7.99 -3.51
N ILE A 301 -9.24 8.37 -4.26
CA ILE A 301 -10.11 9.51 -3.90
C ILE A 301 -10.90 9.19 -2.63
N ASN A 302 -11.42 7.97 -2.50
CA ASN A 302 -12.08 7.52 -1.29
C ASN A 302 -11.14 7.57 -0.08
N THR A 303 -9.88 7.16 -0.25
CA THR A 303 -8.86 7.19 0.82
C THR A 303 -8.59 8.62 1.27
N VAL A 304 -8.41 9.55 0.33
CA VAL A 304 -8.17 10.97 0.64
C VAL A 304 -9.39 11.59 1.32
N ARG A 305 -10.60 11.35 0.80
CA ARG A 305 -11.84 11.84 1.41
C ARG A 305 -12.05 11.28 2.82
N GLN A 306 -11.66 10.02 3.05
CA GLN A 306 -11.71 9.41 4.38
C GLN A 306 -10.71 10.06 5.35
N ALA A 307 -9.49 10.40 4.89
CA ALA A 307 -8.50 11.12 5.69
C ALA A 307 -9.01 12.53 6.08
N ILE A 308 -9.60 13.26 5.13
CA ILE A 308 -10.26 14.55 5.37
C ILE A 308 -11.38 14.40 6.42
N ALA A 309 -12.28 13.44 6.23
CA ALA A 309 -13.40 13.22 7.12
C ALA A 309 -12.97 12.79 8.53
N ALA A 310 -11.92 11.93 8.64
CA ALA A 310 -11.39 11.48 9.92
C ALA A 310 -10.73 12.62 10.72
N SER A 311 -10.08 13.54 10.03
CA SER A 311 -9.35 14.65 10.64
C SER A 311 -10.17 15.94 10.79
N GLY A 312 -11.13 16.17 9.90
CA GLY A 312 -11.82 17.47 9.76
C GLY A 312 -10.93 18.56 9.10
N ILE A 313 -9.82 18.16 8.46
CA ILE A 313 -8.88 19.05 7.77
C ILE A 313 -9.06 18.89 6.27
N ASP A 314 -9.47 19.94 5.57
CA ASP A 314 -9.74 19.91 4.13
C ASP A 314 -8.49 20.03 3.27
N LYS A 315 -7.46 20.74 3.73
CA LYS A 315 -6.23 20.97 2.97
C LYS A 315 -5.41 19.69 2.89
N VAL A 316 -5.17 19.22 1.67
CA VAL A 316 -4.28 18.10 1.37
C VAL A 316 -3.00 18.64 0.75
N HIS A 317 -1.86 18.37 1.39
CA HIS A 317 -0.54 18.76 0.88
C HIS A 317 0.00 17.71 -0.09
N ALA A 318 -0.04 16.42 0.28
CA ALA A 318 0.43 15.36 -0.61
C ALA A 318 -0.37 14.07 -0.47
N VAL A 319 -0.43 13.31 -1.57
CA VAL A 319 -0.90 11.92 -1.60
C VAL A 319 0.23 11.07 -2.14
N ILE A 320 0.67 10.04 -1.38
CA ILE A 320 1.85 9.24 -1.69
C ILE A 320 1.49 7.77 -1.71
N GLY A 321 1.93 7.03 -2.74
CA GLY A 321 1.85 5.57 -2.81
C GLY A 321 1.25 5.05 -4.10
N GLY A 322 0.66 3.86 -4.04
CA GLY A 322 -0.04 3.21 -5.14
C GLY A 322 -1.50 3.66 -5.22
N PHE A 323 -2.00 3.85 -6.44
CA PHE A 323 -3.38 4.30 -6.71
C PHE A 323 -4.22 3.21 -7.38
N HIS A 324 -3.63 2.05 -7.61
CA HIS A 324 -4.23 0.86 -8.25
C HIS A 324 -5.01 1.16 -9.55
N ILE A 325 -4.54 2.14 -10.32
CA ILE A 325 -5.16 2.54 -11.59
C ILE A 325 -4.43 1.82 -12.73
N VAL A 326 -4.71 0.53 -12.84
CA VAL A 326 -4.10 -0.41 -13.79
C VAL A 326 -5.18 -1.05 -14.68
N PRO A 327 -4.82 -1.70 -15.80
CA PRO A 327 -5.79 -2.45 -16.60
C PRO A 327 -6.65 -3.40 -15.73
N PRO A 328 -7.97 -3.51 -15.99
CA PRO A 328 -8.70 -3.00 -17.17
C PRO A 328 -9.19 -1.55 -17.09
N LEU A 329 -8.79 -0.75 -16.11
CA LEU A 329 -9.21 0.66 -16.00
C LEU A 329 -8.63 1.47 -17.16
N GLY A 330 -9.52 2.13 -17.91
CA GLY A 330 -9.16 2.91 -19.09
C GLY A 330 -9.08 4.40 -18.83
N ASP A 331 -8.84 5.16 -19.92
CA ASP A 331 -8.67 6.62 -19.88
C ASP A 331 -9.87 7.37 -19.28
N ASP A 332 -11.10 6.87 -19.44
CA ASP A 332 -12.30 7.48 -18.84
C ASP A 332 -12.25 7.45 -17.31
N TYR A 333 -11.78 6.33 -16.73
CA TYR A 333 -11.60 6.20 -15.28
C TYR A 333 -10.49 7.14 -14.81
N ILE A 334 -9.36 7.14 -15.51
CA ILE A 334 -8.22 8.02 -15.24
C ILE A 334 -8.66 9.49 -15.30
N GLY A 335 -9.44 9.87 -16.32
CA GLY A 335 -9.97 11.22 -16.48
C GLY A 335 -10.85 11.67 -15.32
N LYS A 336 -11.70 10.76 -14.79
CA LYS A 336 -12.53 11.03 -13.61
C LYS A 336 -11.66 11.21 -12.35
N THR A 337 -10.68 10.34 -12.13
CA THR A 337 -9.76 10.47 -10.99
C THR A 337 -8.97 11.79 -11.03
N ILE A 338 -8.50 12.19 -12.21
CA ILE A 338 -7.82 13.49 -12.39
C ILE A 338 -8.78 14.67 -12.11
N ALA A 339 -10.05 14.57 -12.52
CA ALA A 339 -11.05 15.60 -12.22
C ALA A 339 -11.29 15.74 -10.70
N GLU A 340 -11.42 14.63 -9.99
CA GLU A 340 -11.54 14.62 -8.52
C GLU A 340 -10.30 15.22 -7.84
N PHE A 341 -9.09 14.91 -8.32
CA PHE A 341 -7.88 15.54 -7.79
C PHE A 341 -7.78 17.05 -8.08
N ARG A 342 -8.41 17.55 -9.15
CA ARG A 342 -8.51 19.00 -9.35
C ARG A 342 -9.44 19.67 -8.35
N GLU A 343 -10.48 18.99 -7.89
CA GLU A 343 -11.41 19.49 -6.87
C GLU A 343 -10.79 19.46 -5.47
N ILE A 344 -10.08 18.37 -5.11
CA ILE A 344 -9.35 18.25 -3.84
C ILE A 344 -8.16 19.20 -3.80
N ASP A 345 -7.56 19.47 -4.94
CA ASP A 345 -6.37 20.34 -5.15
C ASP A 345 -5.19 20.06 -4.22
N PRO A 346 -4.69 18.82 -4.15
CA PRO A 346 -3.45 18.55 -3.42
C PRO A 346 -2.28 19.31 -4.05
N ASP A 347 -1.30 19.69 -3.24
CA ASP A 347 -0.10 20.30 -3.77
C ASP A 347 0.75 19.29 -4.54
N TYR A 348 0.76 18.00 -4.12
CA TYR A 348 1.53 16.94 -4.76
C TYR A 348 0.79 15.60 -4.83
N LEU A 349 0.97 14.89 -5.95
CA LEU A 349 0.62 13.49 -6.17
C LEU A 349 1.92 12.71 -6.42
N ILE A 350 2.32 11.88 -5.47
CA ILE A 350 3.57 11.12 -5.52
C ILE A 350 3.20 9.66 -5.77
N THR A 351 3.26 9.28 -7.05
CA THR A 351 2.76 7.98 -7.54
C THR A 351 3.87 6.94 -7.61
N GLY A 352 3.58 5.72 -7.20
CA GLY A 352 4.49 4.58 -7.27
C GLY A 352 3.75 3.25 -7.25
N HIS A 353 4.46 2.19 -7.02
CA HIS A 353 3.97 0.83 -6.80
C HIS A 353 2.95 0.38 -7.86
N CYS A 354 1.70 0.13 -7.47
CA CYS A 354 0.62 -0.31 -8.36
C CYS A 354 -0.08 0.83 -9.12
N THR A 355 0.47 2.05 -9.13
CA THR A 355 -0.03 3.11 -10.03
C THR A 355 0.46 2.84 -11.44
N GLY A 356 -0.44 2.66 -12.41
CA GLY A 356 -0.08 2.39 -13.79
C GLY A 356 0.58 3.60 -14.48
N ASP A 357 1.54 3.33 -15.38
CA ASP A 357 2.23 4.36 -16.17
C ASP A 357 1.25 5.26 -16.93
N ARG A 358 0.16 4.66 -17.42
CA ARG A 358 -0.88 5.41 -18.16
C ARG A 358 -1.52 6.49 -17.29
N PHE A 359 -1.78 6.21 -16.01
CA PHE A 359 -2.26 7.24 -15.08
C PHE A 359 -1.21 8.33 -14.90
N TYR A 360 0.04 7.94 -14.63
CA TYR A 360 1.14 8.90 -14.44
C TYR A 360 1.26 9.86 -15.62
N ASP A 361 1.28 9.35 -16.86
CA ASP A 361 1.42 10.15 -18.07
C ASP A 361 0.27 11.14 -18.25
N LEU A 362 -0.97 10.68 -18.08
CA LEU A 362 -2.15 11.53 -18.23
C LEU A 362 -2.28 12.55 -17.10
N ALA A 363 -2.00 12.13 -15.87
CA ALA A 363 -2.02 13.02 -14.71
C ALA A 363 -0.90 14.07 -14.82
N ARG A 364 0.32 13.68 -15.21
CA ARG A 364 1.43 14.61 -15.44
C ARG A 364 1.11 15.64 -16.51
N LYS A 365 0.47 15.22 -17.59
CA LYS A 365 0.00 16.13 -18.67
C LYS A 365 -1.08 17.10 -18.17
N ALA A 366 -1.97 16.66 -17.30
CA ALA A 366 -3.14 17.42 -16.86
C ALA A 366 -2.90 18.32 -15.65
N LEU A 367 -1.99 17.92 -14.73
CA LEU A 367 -1.72 18.55 -13.44
C LEU A 367 -0.28 19.07 -13.34
N GLY A 368 0.55 18.83 -14.35
CA GLY A 368 1.91 19.36 -14.44
C GLY A 368 2.83 18.84 -13.33
N ASP A 369 3.62 19.74 -12.77
CA ASP A 369 4.68 19.44 -11.81
C ASP A 369 4.19 18.97 -10.43
N LYS A 370 2.89 19.00 -10.18
CA LYS A 370 2.29 18.38 -8.99
C LYS A 370 2.47 16.85 -8.96
N VAL A 371 2.56 16.21 -10.14
CA VAL A 371 2.66 14.75 -10.26
C VAL A 371 4.13 14.34 -10.29
N ILE A 372 4.52 13.51 -9.35
CA ILE A 372 5.90 13.07 -9.11
C ILE A 372 5.93 11.55 -9.13
N HIS A 373 6.93 10.97 -9.82
CA HIS A 373 7.16 9.55 -9.80
C HIS A 373 8.03 9.16 -8.61
N SER A 374 7.57 8.18 -7.83
CA SER A 374 8.29 7.58 -6.71
C SER A 374 9.35 6.60 -7.20
N ALA A 375 10.32 6.31 -6.35
CA ALA A 375 11.33 5.27 -6.58
C ALA A 375 11.97 4.85 -5.27
N VAL A 376 12.51 3.63 -5.22
CA VAL A 376 13.24 3.09 -4.08
C VAL A 376 14.35 4.05 -3.63
N GLY A 377 14.46 4.27 -2.33
CA GLY A 377 15.46 5.14 -1.72
C GLY A 377 15.14 6.64 -1.77
N THR A 378 14.09 7.06 -2.51
CA THR A 378 13.66 8.46 -2.50
C THR A 378 13.15 8.84 -1.11
N ARG A 379 13.57 10.03 -0.64
CA ARG A 379 13.08 10.66 0.59
C ARG A 379 12.35 11.93 0.23
N PHE A 380 11.10 11.98 0.60
CA PHE A 380 10.23 13.15 0.47
C PHE A 380 10.19 13.86 1.82
N VAL A 381 10.69 15.08 1.87
CA VAL A 381 10.79 15.88 3.09
C VAL A 381 9.77 17.01 3.01
N PHE A 382 8.81 16.99 3.94
CA PHE A 382 7.78 18.00 4.11
C PHE A 382 8.09 18.81 5.36
N GLU A 383 8.20 20.14 5.22
CA GLU A 383 8.52 21.03 6.32
C GLU A 383 7.43 22.11 6.45
N GLU A 384 7.23 22.62 7.67
CA GLU A 384 6.41 23.82 7.93
C GLU A 384 6.86 25.02 7.08
N LEU A 385 6.01 26.04 6.94
CA LEU A 385 6.32 27.28 6.23
C LEU A 385 7.38 28.12 6.95
#